data_72574b1d04d45478ac258fcb0df8279c
#
_entry.id   72574b1d04d45478ac258fcb0df8279c
#
_cell.length_a   1.000
_cell.length_b   1.000
_cell.length_c   1.000
_cell.angle_alpha   90.00
_cell.angle_beta   90.00
_cell.angle_gamma   90.00
#
_symmetry.space_group_name_H-M   'P 1'
#
loop_
_entity.id
_entity.type
_entity.pdbx_description
1 polymer ?
#
loop_
_entity_poly.entity_id
_entity_poly.type
_entity_poly.pdbx_seq_one_letter_code
_entity_poly.pdbx_strand_id
1 'polypeptide(L)'
;MKTNEPLPLSSASAARRFRITALLLAALWTAVPTLVFPNFRLDIVEQFFVGQEWTFGSGSHPALTANLLDLVSRFAGIAAAPSLTAALFNLLALWSIWRLAREYLDADLALAAVFAMFGYWYLFQMEGTRYNNSVTLDAFWIFAAFLALKAIETEKNIWWLAAGAGIGLGLYFKYTEAVLALVIVLFLAADRDKRHVWRTAGPWISTATALLLFTPYIVWLLKSEFFASLAYAAGNAPRREGWQGHLLAPLEFLSNQLPLVLPPLLCLIPILWRGKGKRPDETPLPERPETGAWKRRYLNWLLFGPLLFNLAWSALGGVFLRCDLGCHIWMPLSVWALAVFGTKTTPRAAARSRAISLIFDFVCLLGVAVLVPLAPLFEKNLPRYHFPGKEVAALAESVWHEEYSRPLPWVMGEPWTRGALYDAWPWLAGNVSLYGRDRARVYSGPSHSSWGSIDQVRREGGLFLWTAGERDGEFLDALRRDFPALRVVGAYTVRPKSRFAKKDVPVGIALIPPESDEKKNSAP
;
A
#
# COMPACT_ATOMS: atom_id res chain seq x y z
N MET A 1 -47.78 15.34 -13.86
CA MET A 1 -46.51 15.71 -13.24
C MET A 1 -45.39 15.28 -14.17
N LYS A 2 -44.74 16.20 -14.88
CA LYS A 2 -43.54 15.89 -15.67
C LYS A 2 -42.45 15.46 -14.68
N THR A 3 -42.10 14.20 -14.66
CA THR A 3 -40.97 13.70 -13.87
C THR A 3 -39.71 14.37 -14.44
N ASN A 4 -39.05 15.21 -13.61
CA ASN A 4 -37.73 15.77 -13.94
C ASN A 4 -36.71 14.62 -14.03
N GLU A 5 -36.63 13.99 -15.21
CA GLU A 5 -35.61 12.98 -15.47
C GLU A 5 -34.26 13.70 -15.65
N PRO A 6 -33.20 13.19 -14.99
CA PRO A 6 -31.87 13.71 -15.23
C PRO A 6 -31.47 13.42 -16.68
N LEU A 7 -31.03 14.45 -17.39
CA LEU A 7 -30.49 14.31 -18.73
C LEU A 7 -29.11 13.60 -18.69
N PRO A 8 -28.74 12.88 -19.78
CA PRO A 8 -27.41 12.31 -19.91
C PRO A 8 -26.33 13.38 -19.75
N LEU A 9 -25.24 13.05 -19.04
CA LEU A 9 -24.13 13.97 -18.84
C LEU A 9 -23.32 14.11 -20.13
N SER A 10 -23.01 15.36 -20.52
CA SER A 10 -21.97 15.59 -21.53
C SER A 10 -20.61 15.13 -20.99
N SER A 11 -19.70 14.76 -21.90
CA SER A 11 -18.33 14.35 -21.53
C SER A 11 -17.60 15.43 -20.69
N ALA A 12 -17.81 16.72 -21.02
CA ALA A 12 -17.24 17.84 -20.27
C ALA A 12 -17.82 17.94 -18.85
N SER A 13 -19.15 17.77 -18.70
CA SER A 13 -19.82 17.78 -17.39
C SER A 13 -19.38 16.61 -16.51
N ALA A 14 -19.29 15.40 -17.07
CA ALA A 14 -18.83 14.22 -16.36
C ALA A 14 -17.36 14.37 -15.91
N ALA A 15 -16.47 14.85 -16.79
CA ALA A 15 -15.07 15.12 -16.45
C ALA A 15 -14.93 16.19 -15.36
N ARG A 16 -15.74 17.25 -15.39
CA ARG A 16 -15.76 18.27 -14.33
C ARG A 16 -16.20 17.67 -12.99
N ARG A 17 -17.29 16.90 -12.97
CA ARG A 17 -17.79 16.22 -11.76
C ARG A 17 -16.75 15.26 -11.21
N PHE A 18 -16.13 14.46 -12.06
CA PHE A 18 -15.02 13.58 -11.67
C PHE A 18 -13.91 14.35 -10.94
N ARG A 19 -13.36 15.40 -11.58
CA ARG A 19 -12.24 16.16 -11.02
C ARG A 19 -12.59 16.80 -9.68
N ILE A 20 -13.75 17.47 -9.58
CA ILE A 20 -14.18 18.12 -8.34
C ILE A 20 -14.34 17.07 -7.23
N THR A 21 -15.05 15.97 -7.49
CA THR A 21 -15.30 14.94 -6.46
C THR A 21 -14.00 14.26 -6.03
N ALA A 22 -13.13 13.87 -6.98
CA ALA A 22 -11.86 13.22 -6.66
C ALA A 22 -10.96 14.13 -5.80
N LEU A 23 -10.86 15.42 -6.12
CA LEU A 23 -10.08 16.39 -5.34
C LEU A 23 -10.67 16.64 -3.95
N LEU A 24 -12.01 16.75 -3.84
CA LEU A 24 -12.68 16.90 -2.54
C LEU A 24 -12.47 15.68 -1.64
N LEU A 25 -12.61 14.48 -2.18
CA LEU A 25 -12.36 13.25 -1.42
C LEU A 25 -10.90 13.11 -1.03
N ALA A 26 -9.96 13.40 -1.94
CA ALA A 26 -8.54 13.40 -1.62
C ALA A 26 -8.22 14.38 -0.47
N ALA A 27 -8.81 15.57 -0.48
CA ALA A 27 -8.65 16.55 0.59
C ALA A 27 -9.26 16.05 1.92
N LEU A 28 -10.46 15.48 1.90
CA LEU A 28 -11.13 14.94 3.09
C LEU A 28 -10.38 13.74 3.68
N TRP A 29 -9.95 12.78 2.83
CA TRP A 29 -9.17 11.62 3.25
C TRP A 29 -7.71 11.95 3.60
N THR A 30 -7.23 13.15 3.28
CA THR A 30 -6.00 13.70 3.85
C THR A 30 -6.27 14.32 5.21
N ALA A 31 -7.25 15.22 5.30
CA ALA A 31 -7.50 16.02 6.50
C ALA A 31 -7.99 15.18 7.69
N VAL A 32 -9.01 14.32 7.47
CA VAL A 32 -9.63 13.57 8.58
C VAL A 32 -8.62 12.62 9.24
N PRO A 33 -7.90 11.72 8.52
CA PRO A 33 -6.90 10.88 9.17
C PRO A 33 -5.80 11.68 9.86
N THR A 34 -5.31 12.77 9.24
CA THR A 34 -4.29 13.65 9.85
C THR A 34 -4.72 14.21 11.20
N LEU A 35 -6.02 14.52 11.36
CA LEU A 35 -6.54 15.11 12.59
C LEU A 35 -6.87 14.07 13.67
N VAL A 36 -7.27 12.85 13.28
CA VAL A 36 -7.83 11.88 14.25
C VAL A 36 -6.82 10.80 14.68
N PHE A 37 -5.77 10.55 13.93
CA PHE A 37 -4.75 9.57 14.30
C PHE A 37 -3.67 10.21 15.17
N PRO A 38 -3.56 9.88 16.48
CA PRO A 38 -2.51 10.42 17.33
C PRO A 38 -1.13 9.81 17.05
N ASN A 39 -1.09 8.62 16.47
CA ASN A 39 0.09 7.92 15.99
C ASN A 39 -0.24 7.09 14.75
N PHE A 40 0.73 6.45 14.14
CA PHE A 40 0.58 5.68 12.91
C PHE A 40 0.48 4.17 13.19
N ARG A 41 0.16 3.41 12.14
CA ARG A 41 0.27 1.95 12.13
C ARG A 41 1.69 1.52 11.79
N LEU A 42 1.99 0.24 12.05
CA LEU A 42 3.34 -0.32 11.86
C LEU A 42 3.91 -0.06 10.47
N ASP A 43 3.13 -0.34 9.41
CA ASP A 43 3.57 -0.16 8.03
C ASP A 43 4.04 1.29 7.75
N ILE A 44 3.34 2.28 8.30
CA ILE A 44 3.69 3.70 8.11
C ILE A 44 4.96 4.05 8.87
N VAL A 45 5.10 3.56 10.11
CA VAL A 45 6.33 3.77 10.90
C VAL A 45 7.53 3.14 10.20
N GLU A 46 7.35 1.93 9.64
CA GLU A 46 8.37 1.28 8.81
C GLU A 46 8.74 2.12 7.59
N GLN A 47 7.75 2.62 6.83
CA GLN A 47 8.02 3.46 5.67
C GLN A 47 8.81 4.72 6.04
N PHE A 48 8.58 5.31 7.22
CA PHE A 48 9.33 6.49 7.66
C PHE A 48 10.80 6.17 7.96
N PHE A 49 11.10 5.14 8.77
CA PHE A 49 12.50 4.86 9.10
C PHE A 49 13.28 4.26 7.94
N VAL A 50 12.63 3.55 7.00
CA VAL A 50 13.25 3.12 5.75
C VAL A 50 13.48 4.32 4.82
N GLY A 51 12.49 5.21 4.71
CA GLY A 51 12.53 6.35 3.81
C GLY A 51 13.63 7.36 4.13
N GLN A 52 13.94 7.58 5.43
CA GLN A 52 15.03 8.48 5.81
C GLN A 52 16.40 8.01 5.33
N GLU A 53 16.58 6.72 5.06
CA GLU A 53 17.85 6.14 4.59
C GLU A 53 18.08 6.29 3.08
N TRP A 54 17.06 6.68 2.32
CA TRP A 54 17.12 6.86 0.85
C TRP A 54 17.79 5.69 0.13
N THR A 55 17.54 4.48 0.61
CA THR A 55 18.05 3.25 0.03
C THR A 55 17.21 2.79 -1.17
N PHE A 56 17.73 1.86 -1.97
CA PHE A 56 16.96 1.21 -3.04
C PHE A 56 15.98 0.15 -2.52
N GLY A 57 16.30 -0.49 -1.37
CA GLY A 57 15.45 -1.55 -0.84
C GLY A 57 15.65 -1.77 0.67
N SER A 58 14.65 -2.35 1.28
CA SER A 58 14.64 -2.83 2.67
C SER A 58 14.50 -4.35 2.70
N GLY A 59 14.43 -4.93 3.90
CA GLY A 59 14.19 -6.36 4.08
C GLY A 59 12.87 -6.85 3.49
N SER A 60 11.87 -5.96 3.31
CA SER A 60 10.54 -6.34 2.84
C SER A 60 10.29 -6.02 1.36
N HIS A 61 10.71 -4.86 0.89
CA HIS A 61 10.32 -4.34 -0.43
C HIS A 61 11.38 -3.41 -1.03
N PRO A 62 11.32 -3.12 -2.35
CA PRO A 62 11.98 -1.94 -2.90
C PRO A 62 11.49 -0.67 -2.18
N ALA A 63 12.37 0.30 -1.93
CA ALA A 63 12.12 1.37 -0.97
C ALA A 63 11.47 2.64 -1.56
N LEU A 64 11.06 2.66 -2.82
CA LEU A 64 10.52 3.89 -3.43
C LEU A 64 9.28 4.43 -2.70
N THR A 65 8.40 3.54 -2.20
CA THR A 65 7.26 3.92 -1.37
C THR A 65 7.72 4.72 -0.14
N ALA A 66 8.73 4.22 0.56
CA ALA A 66 9.30 4.82 1.76
C ALA A 66 10.01 6.16 1.45
N ASN A 67 10.83 6.19 0.41
CA ASN A 67 11.55 7.39 -0.02
C ASN A 67 10.59 8.54 -0.41
N LEU A 68 9.47 8.21 -1.09
CA LEU A 68 8.43 9.20 -1.41
C LEU A 68 7.71 9.72 -0.17
N LEU A 69 7.48 8.87 0.83
CA LEU A 69 6.90 9.31 2.09
C LEU A 69 7.81 10.27 2.83
N ASP A 70 9.12 9.96 2.92
CA ASP A 70 10.10 10.88 3.53
C ASP A 70 10.15 12.21 2.76
N LEU A 71 10.18 12.15 1.42
CA LEU A 71 10.15 13.36 0.60
C LEU A 71 8.94 14.24 0.90
N VAL A 72 7.73 13.66 0.89
CA VAL A 72 6.48 14.41 1.15
C VAL A 72 6.47 14.92 2.59
N SER A 73 7.02 14.18 3.55
CA SER A 73 7.06 14.60 4.94
C SER A 73 7.88 15.86 5.20
N ARG A 74 8.89 16.13 4.37
CA ARG A 74 9.71 17.34 4.42
C ARG A 74 8.93 18.61 4.10
N PHE A 75 7.86 18.50 3.30
CA PHE A 75 7.02 19.62 2.89
C PHE A 75 5.70 19.70 3.65
N ALA A 76 5.05 18.55 3.89
CA ALA A 76 3.73 18.48 4.51
C ALA A 76 3.78 18.19 6.01
N GLY A 77 4.96 17.88 6.55
CA GLY A 77 5.14 17.41 7.92
C GLY A 77 4.73 15.94 8.11
N ILE A 78 5.25 15.34 9.19
CA ILE A 78 5.07 13.89 9.49
C ILE A 78 3.58 13.52 9.60
N ALA A 79 2.76 14.36 10.22
CA ALA A 79 1.35 14.03 10.49
C ALA A 79 0.52 13.89 9.21
N ALA A 80 0.71 14.76 8.22
CA ALA A 80 -0.09 14.78 7.00
C ALA A 80 0.50 13.91 5.87
N ALA A 81 1.81 13.67 5.89
CA ALA A 81 2.51 13.02 4.79
C ALA A 81 1.92 11.66 4.36
N PRO A 82 1.59 10.72 5.26
CA PRO A 82 1.05 9.42 4.84
C PRO A 82 -0.27 9.55 4.11
N SER A 83 -1.22 10.29 4.67
CA SER A 83 -2.55 10.48 4.07
C SER A 83 -2.49 11.29 2.79
N LEU A 84 -1.64 12.32 2.72
CA LEU A 84 -1.43 13.12 1.52
C LEU A 84 -0.80 12.29 0.39
N THR A 85 0.23 11.50 0.72
CA THR A 85 0.89 10.66 -0.28
C THR A 85 -0.08 9.60 -0.81
N ALA A 86 -0.83 8.93 0.08
CA ALA A 86 -1.87 8.00 -0.31
C ALA A 86 -2.93 8.67 -1.21
N ALA A 87 -3.39 9.87 -0.87
CA ALA A 87 -4.37 10.61 -1.66
C ALA A 87 -3.84 10.95 -3.07
N LEU A 88 -2.56 11.29 -3.23
CA LEU A 88 -1.95 11.54 -4.53
C LEU A 88 -1.93 10.27 -5.41
N PHE A 89 -1.57 9.11 -4.84
CA PHE A 89 -1.63 7.83 -5.55
C PHE A 89 -3.08 7.45 -5.89
N ASN A 90 -4.02 7.67 -4.99
CA ASN A 90 -5.44 7.43 -5.24
C ASN A 90 -5.99 8.32 -6.36
N LEU A 91 -5.56 9.57 -6.45
CA LEU A 91 -5.91 10.44 -7.58
C LEU A 91 -5.37 9.89 -8.90
N LEU A 92 -4.15 9.35 -8.92
CA LEU A 92 -3.59 8.67 -10.11
C LEU A 92 -4.41 7.42 -10.47
N ALA A 93 -4.78 6.61 -9.47
CA ALA A 93 -5.61 5.43 -9.68
C ALA A 93 -6.98 5.79 -10.26
N LEU A 94 -7.69 6.74 -9.65
CA LEU A 94 -9.00 7.19 -10.09
C LEU A 94 -8.95 7.81 -11.48
N TRP A 95 -7.91 8.60 -11.77
CA TRP A 95 -7.68 9.16 -13.11
C TRP A 95 -7.48 8.05 -14.14
N SER A 96 -6.69 7.03 -13.80
CA SER A 96 -6.41 5.89 -14.67
C SER A 96 -7.68 5.07 -14.94
N ILE A 97 -8.48 4.81 -13.89
CA ILE A 97 -9.78 4.13 -14.02
C ILE A 97 -10.73 4.96 -14.88
N TRP A 98 -10.78 6.30 -14.68
CA TRP A 98 -11.58 7.19 -15.51
C TRP A 98 -11.17 7.10 -16.98
N ARG A 99 -9.87 7.18 -17.27
CA ARG A 99 -9.35 7.09 -18.64
C ARG A 99 -9.63 5.72 -19.26
N LEU A 100 -9.43 4.64 -18.48
CA LEU A 100 -9.77 3.29 -18.91
C LEU A 100 -11.28 3.15 -19.17
N ALA A 101 -12.13 3.63 -18.28
CA ALA A 101 -13.57 3.55 -18.41
C ALA A 101 -14.07 4.27 -19.69
N ARG A 102 -13.48 5.40 -20.06
CA ARG A 102 -13.82 6.14 -21.28
C ARG A 102 -13.50 5.42 -22.58
N GLU A 103 -12.69 4.37 -22.54
CA GLU A 103 -12.43 3.51 -23.70
C GLU A 103 -13.55 2.48 -23.96
N TYR A 104 -14.43 2.26 -22.97
CA TYR A 104 -15.46 1.21 -22.99
C TYR A 104 -16.88 1.73 -22.76
N LEU A 105 -17.03 2.89 -22.13
CA LEU A 105 -18.29 3.37 -21.56
C LEU A 105 -18.56 4.81 -22.01
N ASP A 106 -19.85 5.16 -22.11
CA ASP A 106 -20.27 6.55 -22.18
C ASP A 106 -19.89 7.35 -20.92
N ALA A 107 -20.11 8.66 -20.93
CA ALA A 107 -19.66 9.55 -19.87
C ALA A 107 -20.36 9.27 -18.53
N ASP A 108 -21.64 8.94 -18.51
CA ASP A 108 -22.39 8.66 -17.30
C ASP A 108 -21.96 7.36 -16.65
N LEU A 109 -21.80 6.31 -17.44
CA LEU A 109 -21.34 5.01 -16.96
C LEU A 109 -19.87 5.03 -16.55
N ALA A 110 -19.02 5.74 -17.29
CA ALA A 110 -17.62 5.91 -16.90
C ALA A 110 -17.50 6.61 -15.55
N LEU A 111 -18.32 7.65 -15.31
CA LEU A 111 -18.36 8.33 -14.02
C LEU A 111 -18.90 7.41 -12.91
N ALA A 112 -19.92 6.60 -13.20
CA ALA A 112 -20.44 5.63 -12.24
C ALA A 112 -19.41 4.54 -11.92
N ALA A 113 -18.63 4.06 -12.92
CA ALA A 113 -17.55 3.11 -12.71
C ALA A 113 -16.50 3.65 -11.73
N VAL A 114 -16.04 4.88 -11.94
CA VAL A 114 -15.05 5.50 -11.03
C VAL A 114 -15.63 5.67 -9.63
N PHE A 115 -16.88 6.14 -9.52
CA PHE A 115 -17.50 6.35 -8.21
C PHE A 115 -17.73 5.05 -7.46
N ALA A 116 -18.06 3.96 -8.14
CA ALA A 116 -18.16 2.66 -7.50
C ALA A 116 -16.86 2.22 -6.81
N MET A 117 -15.70 2.64 -7.37
CA MET A 117 -14.41 2.35 -6.76
C MET A 117 -14.15 3.13 -5.47
N PHE A 118 -14.96 4.13 -5.12
CA PHE A 118 -14.94 4.69 -3.74
C PHE A 118 -15.40 3.68 -2.69
N GLY A 119 -16.14 2.65 -3.08
CA GLY A 119 -16.43 1.49 -2.24
C GLY A 119 -15.27 0.49 -2.13
N TYR A 120 -14.21 0.67 -2.90
CA TYR A 120 -13.09 -0.25 -2.88
C TYR A 120 -12.21 -0.01 -1.67
N TRP A 121 -12.11 -1.05 -0.79
CA TRP A 121 -11.50 -0.94 0.54
C TRP A 121 -10.04 -0.46 0.52
N TYR A 122 -9.28 -0.82 -0.50
CA TYR A 122 -7.86 -0.42 -0.65
C TYR A 122 -7.66 0.98 -1.22
N LEU A 123 -8.67 1.62 -1.78
CA LEU A 123 -8.57 3.04 -2.12
C LEU A 123 -8.65 3.87 -0.82
N PHE A 124 -9.54 4.79 -0.67
CA PHE A 124 -9.51 5.73 0.44
C PHE A 124 -9.60 5.10 1.84
N GLN A 125 -10.40 4.03 2.06
CA GLN A 125 -10.70 3.52 3.41
C GLN A 125 -9.48 2.91 4.11
N MET A 126 -8.71 2.08 3.41
CA MET A 126 -7.49 1.48 3.97
C MET A 126 -6.31 2.43 3.91
N GLU A 127 -6.18 3.14 2.85
CA GLU A 127 -4.96 3.84 2.47
C GLU A 127 -4.83 5.19 3.13
N GLY A 128 -5.93 5.90 3.37
CA GLY A 128 -5.92 7.07 4.25
C GLY A 128 -5.48 6.76 5.68
N THR A 129 -5.51 5.48 6.07
CA THR A 129 -5.13 5.01 7.41
C THR A 129 -3.94 4.06 7.42
N ARG A 130 -3.43 3.63 6.26
CA ARG A 130 -2.43 2.56 6.14
C ARG A 130 -1.59 2.67 4.87
N TYR A 131 -0.84 3.76 4.74
CA TYR A 131 0.09 3.94 3.62
C TYR A 131 1.15 2.82 3.59
N ASN A 132 1.24 2.10 2.48
CA ASN A 132 2.21 1.02 2.24
C ASN A 132 2.43 0.74 0.74
N ASN A 133 3.24 -0.25 0.43
CA ASN A 133 3.58 -0.62 -0.95
C ASN A 133 2.40 -1.10 -1.80
N SER A 134 1.30 -1.58 -1.20
CA SER A 134 0.11 -1.98 -1.97
C SER A 134 -0.64 -0.78 -2.51
N VAL A 135 -0.71 0.31 -1.75
CA VAL A 135 -1.32 1.59 -2.14
C VAL A 135 -0.68 2.17 -3.40
N THR A 136 0.64 2.24 -3.38
CA THR A 136 1.42 2.78 -4.50
C THR A 136 1.34 1.87 -5.71
N LEU A 137 1.39 0.55 -5.48
CA LEU A 137 1.22 -0.44 -6.53
C LEU A 137 -0.16 -0.35 -7.19
N ASP A 138 -1.26 -0.30 -6.43
CA ASP A 138 -2.62 -0.26 -6.96
C ASP A 138 -2.79 0.87 -7.98
N ALA A 139 -2.22 2.03 -7.68
CA ALA A 139 -2.24 3.19 -8.58
C ALA A 139 -1.42 2.96 -9.85
N PHE A 140 -0.20 2.43 -9.71
CA PHE A 140 0.68 2.17 -10.85
C PHE A 140 0.20 1.01 -11.71
N TRP A 141 -0.36 -0.02 -11.10
CA TRP A 141 -0.96 -1.15 -11.81
C TRP A 141 -2.00 -0.72 -12.84
N ILE A 142 -3.01 0.03 -12.40
CA ILE A 142 -4.07 0.47 -13.31
C ILE A 142 -3.58 1.57 -14.28
N PHE A 143 -2.61 2.38 -13.86
CA PHE A 143 -1.97 3.37 -14.73
C PHE A 143 -1.18 2.70 -15.86
N ALA A 144 -0.30 1.73 -15.53
CA ALA A 144 0.46 0.96 -16.52
C ALA A 144 -0.46 0.16 -17.45
N ALA A 145 -1.54 -0.44 -16.92
CA ALA A 145 -2.54 -1.14 -17.72
C ALA A 145 -3.24 -0.21 -18.72
N PHE A 146 -3.60 1.03 -18.32
CA PHE A 146 -4.15 2.02 -19.24
C PHE A 146 -3.13 2.43 -20.32
N LEU A 147 -1.88 2.67 -19.94
CA LEU A 147 -0.82 3.03 -20.89
C LEU A 147 -0.57 1.90 -21.90
N ALA A 148 -0.57 0.65 -21.45
CA ALA A 148 -0.44 -0.53 -22.31
C ALA A 148 -1.62 -0.64 -23.28
N LEU A 149 -2.85 -0.40 -22.82
CA LEU A 149 -4.02 -0.34 -23.72
C LEU A 149 -3.81 0.69 -24.84
N LYS A 150 -3.34 1.89 -24.50
CA LYS A 150 -3.08 2.95 -25.50
C LYS A 150 -1.92 2.60 -26.42
N ALA A 151 -0.90 1.92 -25.92
CA ALA A 151 0.21 1.42 -26.72
C ALA A 151 -0.27 0.38 -27.76
N ILE A 152 -1.08 -0.59 -27.34
CA ILE A 152 -1.65 -1.65 -28.20
C ILE A 152 -2.67 -1.06 -29.20
N GLU A 153 -3.44 -0.05 -28.80
CA GLU A 153 -4.44 0.59 -29.64
C GLU A 153 -3.80 1.42 -30.75
N THR A 154 -2.86 2.28 -30.37
CA THR A 154 -2.31 3.27 -31.30
C THR A 154 -1.05 2.81 -32.02
N GLU A 155 -0.40 1.77 -31.50
CA GLU A 155 0.88 1.22 -31.93
C GLU A 155 2.03 2.25 -31.99
N LYS A 156 1.85 3.44 -31.37
CA LYS A 156 2.84 4.51 -31.34
C LYS A 156 3.91 4.26 -30.28
N ASN A 157 5.18 4.43 -30.65
CA ASN A 157 6.33 4.18 -29.77
C ASN A 157 6.29 4.97 -28.45
N ILE A 158 5.73 6.19 -28.45
CA ILE A 158 5.61 6.99 -27.23
C ILE A 158 4.74 6.33 -26.16
N TRP A 159 3.66 5.64 -26.56
CA TRP A 159 2.82 4.93 -25.62
C TRP A 159 3.46 3.63 -25.12
N TRP A 160 4.27 2.96 -25.95
CA TRP A 160 5.08 1.82 -25.55
C TRP A 160 6.15 2.22 -24.55
N LEU A 161 6.84 3.35 -24.80
CA LEU A 161 7.79 3.91 -23.84
C LEU A 161 7.11 4.25 -22.52
N ALA A 162 5.93 4.90 -22.56
CA ALA A 162 5.17 5.22 -21.36
C ALA A 162 4.71 3.97 -20.59
N ALA A 163 4.24 2.92 -21.30
CA ALA A 163 3.85 1.66 -20.69
C ALA A 163 5.03 0.95 -20.00
N GLY A 164 6.19 0.91 -20.68
CA GLY A 164 7.43 0.40 -20.08
C GLY A 164 7.86 1.19 -18.85
N ALA A 165 7.75 2.52 -18.90
CA ALA A 165 8.04 3.37 -17.75
C ALA A 165 7.06 3.11 -16.59
N GLY A 166 5.77 2.96 -16.86
CA GLY A 166 4.77 2.59 -15.84
C GLY A 166 5.11 1.28 -15.16
N ILE A 167 5.40 0.23 -15.92
CA ILE A 167 5.79 -1.09 -15.41
C ILE A 167 7.11 -1.01 -14.63
N GLY A 168 8.15 -0.36 -15.19
CA GLY A 168 9.47 -0.25 -14.57
C GLY A 168 9.43 0.49 -13.23
N LEU A 169 8.66 1.58 -13.13
CA LEU A 169 8.43 2.30 -11.87
C LEU A 169 7.55 1.51 -10.91
N GLY A 170 6.53 0.79 -11.41
CA GLY A 170 5.68 -0.08 -10.62
C GLY A 170 6.47 -1.16 -9.87
N LEU A 171 7.51 -1.72 -10.49
CA LEU A 171 8.41 -2.69 -9.86
C LEU A 171 9.15 -2.14 -8.63
N TYR A 172 9.42 -0.82 -8.56
CA TYR A 172 10.00 -0.18 -7.37
C TYR A 172 9.03 -0.05 -6.21
N PHE A 173 7.73 -0.24 -6.44
CA PHE A 173 6.74 -0.29 -5.37
C PHE A 173 6.55 -1.73 -4.87
N LYS A 174 6.38 -2.68 -5.79
CA LYS A 174 6.20 -4.09 -5.41
C LYS A 174 6.49 -5.01 -6.61
N TYR A 175 7.17 -6.11 -6.37
CA TYR A 175 7.53 -7.08 -7.43
C TYR A 175 6.33 -7.70 -8.16
N THR A 176 5.15 -7.68 -7.53
CA THR A 176 3.91 -8.19 -8.14
C THR A 176 3.52 -7.44 -9.41
N GLU A 177 4.06 -6.24 -9.67
CA GLU A 177 3.90 -5.55 -10.96
C GLU A 177 4.38 -6.40 -12.15
N ALA A 178 5.34 -7.29 -11.94
CA ALA A 178 5.79 -8.24 -12.96
C ALA A 178 4.65 -9.15 -13.47
N VAL A 179 3.64 -9.42 -12.64
CA VAL A 179 2.47 -10.22 -13.05
C VAL A 179 1.63 -9.47 -14.09
N LEU A 180 1.48 -8.13 -13.95
CA LEU A 180 0.83 -7.32 -14.98
C LEU A 180 1.59 -7.37 -16.30
N ALA A 181 2.92 -7.22 -16.25
CA ALA A 181 3.76 -7.32 -17.45
C ALA A 181 3.58 -8.69 -18.12
N LEU A 182 3.62 -9.77 -17.34
CA LEU A 182 3.38 -11.14 -17.84
C LEU A 182 2.00 -11.27 -18.50
N VAL A 183 0.96 -10.76 -17.86
CA VAL A 183 -0.42 -10.83 -18.40
C VAL A 183 -0.54 -10.08 -19.73
N ILE A 184 0.10 -8.91 -19.85
CA ILE A 184 0.12 -8.15 -21.11
C ILE A 184 0.87 -8.93 -22.20
N VAL A 185 2.02 -9.53 -21.88
CA VAL A 185 2.79 -10.38 -22.79
C VAL A 185 1.96 -11.57 -23.27
N LEU A 186 1.30 -12.28 -22.35
CA LEU A 186 0.46 -13.43 -22.67
C LEU A 186 -0.78 -13.02 -23.51
N PHE A 187 -1.40 -11.88 -23.19
CA PHE A 187 -2.47 -11.33 -24.00
C PHE A 187 -2.02 -11.10 -25.44
N LEU A 188 -0.91 -10.40 -25.64
CA LEU A 188 -0.37 -10.12 -26.97
C LEU A 188 0.02 -11.39 -27.73
N ALA A 189 0.47 -12.43 -27.05
CA ALA A 189 0.78 -13.71 -27.68
C ALA A 189 -0.48 -14.49 -28.10
N ALA A 190 -1.52 -14.45 -27.27
CA ALA A 190 -2.75 -15.22 -27.48
C ALA A 190 -3.77 -14.52 -28.40
N ASP A 191 -3.80 -13.18 -28.41
CA ASP A 191 -4.83 -12.43 -29.15
C ASP A 191 -4.53 -12.39 -30.65
N ARG A 192 -5.46 -12.97 -31.46
CA ARG A 192 -5.27 -13.08 -32.91
C ARG A 192 -5.22 -11.71 -33.61
N ASP A 193 -5.94 -10.72 -33.09
CA ASP A 193 -6.01 -9.40 -33.71
C ASP A 193 -4.79 -8.53 -33.36
N LYS A 194 -4.10 -8.82 -32.22
CA LYS A 194 -3.02 -8.00 -31.72
C LYS A 194 -1.63 -8.68 -31.66
N ARG A 195 -1.53 -9.97 -31.90
CA ARG A 195 -0.23 -10.68 -31.91
C ARG A 195 0.76 -10.16 -32.96
N HIS A 196 0.27 -9.50 -34.03
CA HIS A 196 1.14 -8.89 -35.05
C HIS A 196 2.05 -7.81 -34.46
N VAL A 197 1.66 -7.18 -33.36
CA VAL A 197 2.39 -6.11 -32.66
C VAL A 197 3.78 -6.57 -32.23
N TRP A 198 3.97 -7.87 -31.97
CA TRP A 198 5.29 -8.46 -31.69
C TRP A 198 6.34 -8.25 -32.80
N ARG A 199 5.88 -8.01 -34.02
CA ARG A 199 6.76 -7.73 -35.18
C ARG A 199 7.13 -6.25 -35.30
N THR A 200 6.57 -5.39 -34.45
CA THR A 200 6.88 -3.96 -34.36
C THR A 200 7.93 -3.70 -33.27
N ALA A 201 8.51 -2.51 -33.28
CA ALA A 201 9.46 -2.10 -32.23
C ALA A 201 8.80 -1.86 -30.86
N GLY A 202 7.48 -1.68 -30.81
CA GLY A 202 6.72 -1.26 -29.64
C GLY A 202 6.94 -2.08 -28.38
N PRO A 203 6.62 -3.41 -28.36
CA PRO A 203 6.81 -4.26 -27.18
C PRO A 203 8.27 -4.27 -26.69
N TRP A 204 9.22 -4.20 -27.62
CA TRP A 204 10.65 -4.19 -27.31
C TRP A 204 11.09 -2.87 -26.67
N ILE A 205 10.54 -1.73 -27.15
CA ILE A 205 10.74 -0.42 -26.52
C ILE A 205 10.20 -0.46 -25.09
N SER A 206 8.98 -0.99 -24.87
CA SER A 206 8.39 -1.12 -23.54
C SER A 206 9.25 -1.95 -22.60
N THR A 207 9.69 -3.13 -23.07
CA THR A 207 10.55 -4.04 -22.29
C THR A 207 11.90 -3.38 -21.96
N ALA A 208 12.55 -2.77 -22.97
CA ALA A 208 13.83 -2.09 -22.76
C ALA A 208 13.70 -0.92 -21.78
N THR A 209 12.62 -0.13 -21.87
CA THR A 209 12.36 0.98 -20.95
C THR A 209 12.12 0.49 -19.52
N ALA A 210 11.32 -0.56 -19.33
CA ALA A 210 11.07 -1.13 -18.01
C ALA A 210 12.36 -1.68 -17.38
N LEU A 211 13.15 -2.43 -18.14
CA LEU A 211 14.44 -2.97 -17.69
C LEU A 211 15.44 -1.85 -17.38
N LEU A 212 15.57 -0.85 -18.26
CA LEU A 212 16.50 0.27 -18.05
C LEU A 212 16.17 1.02 -16.76
N LEU A 213 14.90 1.31 -16.52
CA LEU A 213 14.47 1.99 -15.30
C LEU A 213 14.67 1.13 -14.05
N PHE A 214 14.50 -0.19 -14.13
CA PHE A 214 14.67 -1.08 -12.99
C PHE A 214 16.13 -1.55 -12.80
N THR A 215 17.00 -1.36 -13.77
CA THR A 215 18.43 -1.73 -13.71
C THR A 215 19.17 -1.16 -12.49
N PRO A 216 19.00 0.12 -12.08
CA PRO A 216 19.68 0.62 -10.88
C PRO A 216 19.38 -0.20 -9.63
N TYR A 217 18.14 -0.65 -9.46
CA TYR A 217 17.77 -1.54 -8.36
C TYR A 217 18.44 -2.91 -8.46
N ILE A 218 18.45 -3.51 -9.65
CA ILE A 218 19.11 -4.80 -9.89
C ILE A 218 20.63 -4.70 -9.59
N VAL A 219 21.27 -3.63 -10.08
CA VAL A 219 22.70 -3.40 -9.83
C VAL A 219 22.98 -3.21 -8.34
N TRP A 220 22.13 -2.46 -7.63
CA TRP A 220 22.23 -2.30 -6.19
C TRP A 220 22.06 -3.64 -5.47
N LEU A 221 21.06 -4.44 -5.82
CA LEU A 221 20.79 -5.76 -5.24
C LEU A 221 21.98 -6.71 -5.38
N LEU A 222 22.60 -6.74 -6.57
CA LEU A 222 23.76 -7.58 -6.86
C LEU A 222 25.03 -7.08 -6.15
N LYS A 223 25.23 -5.77 -6.04
CA LYS A 223 26.41 -5.19 -5.39
C LYS A 223 26.35 -5.24 -3.86
N SER A 224 25.17 -5.07 -3.29
CA SER A 224 24.96 -5.11 -1.85
C SER A 224 24.83 -6.54 -1.31
N GLU A 225 24.63 -7.52 -2.18
CA GLU A 225 24.28 -8.92 -1.83
C GLU A 225 23.04 -9.01 -0.91
N PHE A 226 22.23 -7.95 -0.88
CA PHE A 226 21.09 -7.83 0.01
C PHE A 226 19.82 -8.41 -0.63
N PHE A 227 19.69 -9.73 -0.59
CA PHE A 227 18.55 -10.46 -1.17
C PHE A 227 17.37 -10.65 -0.23
N ALA A 228 17.38 -9.99 0.92
CA ALA A 228 16.36 -10.17 1.95
C ALA A 228 14.93 -9.85 1.47
N SER A 229 14.75 -8.82 0.63
CA SER A 229 13.43 -8.49 0.06
C SER A 229 12.89 -9.57 -0.89
N LEU A 230 13.76 -10.28 -1.60
CA LEU A 230 13.35 -11.42 -2.42
C LEU A 230 13.00 -12.64 -1.54
N ALA A 231 13.80 -12.89 -0.49
CA ALA A 231 13.50 -13.94 0.49
C ALA A 231 12.18 -13.65 1.21
N TYR A 232 11.93 -12.39 1.60
CA TYR A 232 10.65 -11.95 2.17
C TYR A 232 9.48 -12.17 1.19
N ALA A 233 9.63 -11.79 -0.07
CA ALA A 233 8.59 -12.01 -1.08
C ALA A 233 8.27 -13.51 -1.26
N ALA A 234 9.30 -14.36 -1.22
CA ALA A 234 9.12 -15.81 -1.27
C ALA A 234 8.51 -16.38 0.03
N GLY A 235 8.91 -15.85 1.21
CA GLY A 235 8.43 -16.29 2.52
C GLY A 235 7.03 -15.80 2.90
N ASN A 236 6.56 -14.70 2.31
CA ASN A 236 5.21 -14.18 2.55
C ASN A 236 4.07 -15.04 1.97
N ALA A 237 4.41 -16.08 1.27
CA ALA A 237 3.51 -17.07 0.75
C ALA A 237 3.81 -18.43 1.41
N PRO A 238 3.46 -18.61 2.72
CA PRO A 238 3.78 -19.83 3.44
C PRO A 238 3.11 -21.05 2.78
N ARG A 239 3.88 -22.12 2.64
CA ARG A 239 3.35 -23.39 2.13
C ARG A 239 2.59 -24.12 3.22
N ARG A 240 1.47 -24.70 2.84
CA ARG A 240 0.74 -25.67 3.66
C ARG A 240 1.01 -27.06 3.13
N GLU A 241 1.33 -27.97 4.03
CA GLU A 241 1.60 -29.37 3.67
C GLU A 241 0.32 -30.11 3.25
N GLY A 242 0.49 -31.09 2.37
CA GLY A 242 -0.57 -31.98 1.92
C GLY A 242 -1.57 -31.31 0.95
N TRP A 243 -2.60 -32.10 0.58
CA TRP A 243 -3.65 -31.70 -0.37
C TRP A 243 -4.41 -30.43 0.06
N GLN A 244 -4.47 -30.16 1.35
CA GLN A 244 -5.14 -28.97 1.89
C GLN A 244 -4.48 -27.67 1.40
N GLY A 245 -3.15 -27.62 1.30
CA GLY A 245 -2.46 -26.47 0.72
C GLY A 245 -2.87 -26.21 -0.73
N HIS A 246 -2.99 -27.28 -1.51
CA HIS A 246 -3.29 -27.18 -2.94
C HIS A 246 -4.77 -26.89 -3.26
N LEU A 247 -5.70 -27.24 -2.37
CA LEU A 247 -7.13 -27.04 -2.57
C LEU A 247 -7.70 -25.89 -1.71
N LEU A 248 -7.39 -25.86 -0.40
CA LEU A 248 -7.99 -24.87 0.50
C LEU A 248 -7.34 -23.49 0.39
N ALA A 249 -6.02 -23.41 0.18
CA ALA A 249 -5.35 -22.10 0.10
C ALA A 249 -5.87 -21.22 -1.05
N PRO A 250 -6.09 -21.70 -2.30
CA PRO A 250 -6.71 -20.88 -3.33
C PRO A 250 -8.17 -20.50 -3.03
N LEU A 251 -8.93 -21.37 -2.35
CA LEU A 251 -10.31 -21.05 -1.93
C LEU A 251 -10.33 -19.98 -0.83
N GLU A 252 -9.40 -20.05 0.13
CA GLU A 252 -9.23 -19.01 1.15
C GLU A 252 -8.80 -17.68 0.51
N PHE A 253 -7.90 -17.71 -0.47
CA PHE A 253 -7.53 -16.51 -1.21
C PHE A 253 -8.76 -15.87 -1.86
N LEU A 254 -9.58 -16.65 -2.58
CA LEU A 254 -10.82 -16.16 -3.18
C LEU A 254 -11.80 -15.59 -2.15
N SER A 255 -12.01 -16.29 -1.04
CA SER A 255 -12.91 -15.82 0.01
C SER A 255 -12.44 -14.50 0.63
N ASN A 256 -11.13 -14.35 0.81
CA ASN A 256 -10.51 -13.13 1.32
C ASN A 256 -10.58 -11.94 0.34
N GLN A 257 -10.88 -12.19 -0.96
CA GLN A 257 -11.11 -11.12 -1.94
C GLN A 257 -12.56 -10.59 -1.88
N LEU A 258 -13.52 -11.35 -1.34
CA LEU A 258 -14.93 -10.92 -1.32
C LEU A 258 -15.16 -9.54 -0.66
N PRO A 259 -14.55 -9.21 0.49
CA PRO A 259 -14.69 -7.87 1.08
C PRO A 259 -14.21 -6.74 0.17
N LEU A 260 -13.30 -7.02 -0.76
CA LEU A 260 -12.78 -6.04 -1.71
C LEU A 260 -13.73 -5.86 -2.91
N VAL A 261 -14.30 -6.94 -3.39
CA VAL A 261 -15.11 -6.99 -4.62
C VAL A 261 -16.56 -6.55 -4.37
N LEU A 262 -17.14 -6.95 -3.23
CA LEU A 262 -18.56 -6.73 -2.95
C LEU A 262 -18.95 -5.25 -2.86
N PRO A 263 -18.26 -4.35 -2.11
CA PRO A 263 -18.73 -2.98 -1.96
C PRO A 263 -18.80 -2.21 -3.29
N PRO A 264 -17.78 -2.25 -4.18
CA PRO A 264 -17.91 -1.64 -5.50
C PRO A 264 -19.09 -2.19 -6.31
N LEU A 265 -19.32 -3.50 -6.29
CA LEU A 265 -20.44 -4.12 -7.01
C LEU A 265 -21.81 -3.73 -6.41
N LEU A 266 -21.91 -3.64 -5.08
CA LEU A 266 -23.11 -3.15 -4.40
C LEU A 266 -23.42 -1.71 -4.80
N CYS A 267 -22.43 -0.86 -4.96
CA CYS A 267 -22.59 0.50 -5.48
C CYS A 267 -23.16 0.53 -6.90
N LEU A 268 -22.92 -0.51 -7.68
CA LEU A 268 -23.41 -0.63 -9.07
C LEU A 268 -24.79 -1.31 -9.21
N ILE A 269 -25.38 -1.81 -8.12
CA ILE A 269 -26.68 -2.49 -8.15
C ILE A 269 -27.75 -1.71 -8.95
N PRO A 270 -27.91 -0.37 -8.80
CA PRO A 270 -28.92 0.37 -9.56
C PRO A 270 -28.77 0.23 -11.09
N ILE A 271 -27.55 -0.03 -11.56
CA ILE A 271 -27.24 -0.20 -12.99
C ILE A 271 -27.34 -1.67 -13.40
N LEU A 272 -26.80 -2.58 -12.56
CA LEU A 272 -26.69 -4.01 -12.86
C LEU A 272 -28.01 -4.77 -12.65
N TRP A 273 -28.79 -4.33 -11.64
CA TRP A 273 -30.05 -4.97 -11.32
C TRP A 273 -31.19 -4.43 -12.21
N ARG A 274 -31.49 -5.17 -13.26
CA ARG A 274 -32.66 -4.90 -14.08
C ARG A 274 -33.88 -5.48 -13.42
N GLY A 275 -34.63 -4.65 -12.67
CA GLY A 275 -36.01 -4.99 -12.36
C GLY A 275 -36.80 -5.24 -13.65
N LYS A 276 -37.69 -6.24 -13.66
CA LYS A 276 -38.55 -6.59 -14.79
C LYS A 276 -39.54 -5.49 -15.19
N GLY A 277 -39.54 -4.35 -14.52
CA GLY A 277 -40.40 -3.20 -14.80
C GLY A 277 -39.70 -2.16 -15.68
N LYS A 278 -39.76 -2.37 -17.01
CA LYS A 278 -39.55 -1.26 -17.96
C LYS A 278 -40.60 -0.19 -17.65
N ARG A 279 -40.18 1.00 -17.22
CA ARG A 279 -41.03 2.18 -17.39
C ARG A 279 -40.88 2.61 -18.84
N PRO A 280 -41.96 2.71 -19.61
CA PRO A 280 -41.93 3.01 -21.04
C PRO A 280 -41.28 4.38 -21.38
N ASP A 281 -41.21 5.24 -20.40
CA ASP A 281 -40.85 6.66 -20.57
C ASP A 281 -39.39 7.02 -20.21
N GLU A 282 -38.54 6.04 -19.83
CA GLU A 282 -37.13 6.32 -19.49
C GLU A 282 -36.25 6.31 -20.76
N THR A 283 -35.61 7.45 -21.05
CA THR A 283 -34.65 7.59 -22.14
C THR A 283 -33.38 6.78 -21.82
N PRO A 284 -33.00 5.79 -22.66
CA PRO A 284 -31.74 5.07 -22.46
C PRO A 284 -30.55 6.01 -22.66
N LEU A 285 -29.40 5.67 -22.01
CA LEU A 285 -28.14 6.37 -22.29
C LEU A 285 -27.73 6.18 -23.74
N PRO A 286 -26.95 7.13 -24.31
CA PRO A 286 -26.41 7.02 -25.66
C PRO A 286 -25.71 5.68 -25.88
N GLU A 287 -25.72 5.20 -27.13
CA GLU A 287 -24.98 4.00 -27.47
C GLU A 287 -23.50 4.16 -27.13
N ARG A 288 -22.91 3.06 -26.69
CA ARG A 288 -21.51 3.00 -26.30
C ARG A 288 -20.61 3.22 -27.52
N PRO A 289 -19.38 3.73 -27.29
CA PRO A 289 -18.36 3.68 -28.33
C PRO A 289 -18.25 2.25 -28.87
N GLU A 290 -18.19 2.09 -30.19
CA GLU A 290 -17.88 0.79 -30.78
C GLU A 290 -16.53 0.30 -30.23
N THR A 291 -16.61 -0.63 -29.30
CA THR A 291 -15.42 -1.18 -28.68
C THR A 291 -15.01 -2.40 -29.47
N GLY A 292 -13.88 -2.35 -30.14
CA GLY A 292 -13.33 -3.50 -30.87
C GLY A 292 -13.25 -4.75 -29.97
N ALA A 293 -13.51 -5.91 -30.55
CA ALA A 293 -13.56 -7.17 -29.79
C ALA A 293 -12.28 -7.43 -28.97
N TRP A 294 -11.12 -7.04 -29.48
CA TRP A 294 -9.84 -7.18 -28.79
C TRP A 294 -9.76 -6.34 -27.50
N LYS A 295 -10.35 -5.13 -27.45
CA LYS A 295 -10.39 -4.31 -26.21
C LYS A 295 -11.17 -5.02 -25.10
N ARG A 296 -12.31 -5.67 -25.44
CA ARG A 296 -13.08 -6.47 -24.46
C ARG A 296 -12.26 -7.66 -23.94
N ARG A 297 -11.52 -8.34 -24.84
CA ARG A 297 -10.62 -9.42 -24.43
C ARG A 297 -9.49 -8.90 -23.55
N TYR A 298 -8.89 -7.74 -23.87
CA TYR A 298 -7.88 -7.12 -23.04
C TYR A 298 -8.40 -6.85 -21.62
N LEU A 299 -9.60 -6.28 -21.49
CA LEU A 299 -10.20 -6.01 -20.17
C LEU A 299 -10.45 -7.30 -19.38
N ASN A 300 -10.85 -8.38 -20.05
CA ASN A 300 -10.98 -9.70 -19.42
C ASN A 300 -9.61 -10.24 -18.96
N TRP A 301 -8.57 -10.13 -19.78
CA TRP A 301 -7.23 -10.55 -19.43
C TRP A 301 -6.68 -9.73 -18.26
N LEU A 302 -6.95 -8.44 -18.23
CA LEU A 302 -6.50 -7.55 -17.15
C LEU A 302 -7.12 -7.91 -15.80
N LEU A 303 -8.37 -8.38 -15.77
CA LEU A 303 -9.05 -8.79 -14.54
C LEU A 303 -8.76 -10.26 -14.18
N PHE A 304 -8.96 -11.17 -15.13
CA PHE A 304 -8.87 -12.61 -14.86
C PHE A 304 -7.46 -13.18 -14.99
N GLY A 305 -6.58 -12.57 -15.79
CA GLY A 305 -5.21 -13.04 -15.97
C GLY A 305 -4.42 -13.10 -14.65
N PRO A 306 -4.31 -11.98 -13.90
CA PRO A 306 -3.63 -11.98 -12.62
C PRO A 306 -4.34 -12.85 -11.56
N LEU A 307 -5.67 -12.90 -11.60
CA LEU A 307 -6.45 -13.77 -10.72
C LEU A 307 -6.10 -15.24 -10.95
N LEU A 308 -6.12 -15.67 -12.20
CA LEU A 308 -5.78 -17.05 -12.58
C LEU A 308 -4.31 -17.37 -12.27
N PHE A 309 -3.40 -16.40 -12.47
CA PHE A 309 -2.00 -16.56 -12.06
C PHE A 309 -1.87 -16.82 -10.56
N ASN A 310 -2.51 -16.01 -9.72
CA ASN A 310 -2.47 -16.18 -8.27
C ASN A 310 -3.12 -17.49 -7.83
N LEU A 311 -4.25 -17.88 -8.42
CA LEU A 311 -4.90 -19.15 -8.12
C LEU A 311 -4.04 -20.35 -8.55
N ALA A 312 -3.42 -20.28 -9.72
CA ALA A 312 -2.51 -21.32 -10.20
C ALA A 312 -1.26 -21.41 -9.30
N TRP A 313 -0.66 -20.28 -8.93
CA TRP A 313 0.46 -20.24 -8.00
C TRP A 313 0.09 -20.85 -6.65
N SER A 314 -1.06 -20.46 -6.08
CA SER A 314 -1.56 -21.02 -4.82
C SER A 314 -1.82 -22.53 -4.94
N ALA A 315 -2.55 -22.95 -5.97
CA ALA A 315 -2.93 -24.36 -6.15
C ALA A 315 -1.73 -25.27 -6.49
N LEU A 316 -0.83 -24.84 -7.38
CA LEU A 316 0.34 -25.65 -7.78
C LEU A 316 1.42 -25.67 -6.70
N GLY A 317 1.63 -24.53 -6.02
CA GLY A 317 2.64 -24.38 -4.99
C GLY A 317 2.21 -24.81 -3.58
N GLY A 318 0.92 -25.07 -3.35
CA GLY A 318 0.37 -25.29 -2.01
C GLY A 318 0.52 -24.05 -1.12
N VAL A 319 0.46 -22.85 -1.70
CA VAL A 319 0.87 -21.59 -1.06
C VAL A 319 -0.34 -20.79 -0.62
N PHE A 320 -0.34 -20.38 0.65
CA PHE A 320 -1.34 -19.45 1.16
C PHE A 320 -1.01 -18.01 0.73
N LEU A 321 -1.89 -17.41 -0.07
CA LEU A 321 -1.77 -16.01 -0.50
C LEU A 321 -2.61 -15.10 0.39
N ARG A 322 -1.99 -14.06 0.92
CA ARG A 322 -2.68 -13.02 1.70
C ARG A 322 -3.55 -12.16 0.80
N CYS A 323 -4.57 -11.52 1.39
CA CYS A 323 -5.51 -10.64 0.69
C CYS A 323 -4.80 -9.52 -0.10
N ASP A 324 -3.76 -8.91 0.46
CA ASP A 324 -3.01 -7.81 -0.13
C ASP A 324 -2.15 -8.17 -1.36
N LEU A 325 -2.00 -9.48 -1.63
CA LEU A 325 -1.40 -9.97 -2.88
C LEU A 325 -2.40 -9.98 -4.05
N GLY A 326 -3.68 -9.70 -3.79
CA GLY A 326 -4.74 -9.64 -4.79
C GLY A 326 -5.41 -8.29 -4.95
N CYS A 327 -5.08 -7.27 -4.12
CA CYS A 327 -5.80 -6.00 -4.14
C CYS A 327 -5.74 -5.28 -5.50
N HIS A 328 -4.60 -5.22 -6.14
CA HIS A 328 -4.41 -4.56 -7.44
C HIS A 328 -5.21 -5.20 -8.59
N ILE A 329 -5.55 -6.49 -8.49
CA ILE A 329 -6.32 -7.23 -9.52
C ILE A 329 -7.67 -6.56 -9.78
N TRP A 330 -8.30 -6.02 -8.74
CA TRP A 330 -9.68 -5.53 -8.80
C TRP A 330 -9.81 -4.08 -9.25
N MET A 331 -8.71 -3.39 -9.54
CA MET A 331 -8.74 -2.00 -9.99
C MET A 331 -9.59 -1.77 -11.27
N PRO A 332 -9.65 -2.67 -12.27
CA PRO A 332 -10.54 -2.54 -13.42
C PRO A 332 -11.96 -3.09 -13.18
N LEU A 333 -12.30 -3.61 -12.00
CA LEU A 333 -13.54 -4.36 -11.72
C LEU A 333 -14.80 -3.60 -12.13
N SER A 334 -14.96 -2.36 -11.72
CA SER A 334 -16.15 -1.56 -11.99
C SER A 334 -16.31 -1.27 -13.48
N VAL A 335 -15.20 -1.02 -14.18
CA VAL A 335 -15.17 -0.83 -15.62
C VAL A 335 -15.59 -2.12 -16.34
N TRP A 336 -15.01 -3.24 -15.93
CA TRP A 336 -15.36 -4.56 -16.48
C TRP A 336 -16.83 -4.89 -16.25
N ALA A 337 -17.33 -4.75 -15.01
CA ALA A 337 -18.71 -5.06 -14.67
C ALA A 337 -19.71 -4.24 -15.52
N LEU A 338 -19.46 -2.95 -15.69
CA LEU A 338 -20.32 -2.10 -16.52
C LEU A 338 -20.12 -2.35 -18.02
N ALA A 339 -18.93 -2.69 -18.48
CA ALA A 339 -18.68 -3.02 -19.87
C ALA A 339 -19.40 -4.31 -20.28
N VAL A 340 -19.50 -5.28 -19.39
CA VAL A 340 -20.15 -6.57 -19.66
C VAL A 340 -21.66 -6.52 -19.41
N PHE A 341 -22.09 -5.99 -18.26
CA PHE A 341 -23.47 -6.10 -17.78
C PHE A 341 -24.27 -4.79 -17.83
N GLY A 342 -23.62 -3.65 -17.90
CA GLY A 342 -24.26 -2.32 -17.83
C GLY A 342 -25.00 -1.89 -19.09
N THR A 343 -25.28 -2.78 -20.05
CA THR A 343 -26.03 -2.46 -21.29
C THR A 343 -27.48 -2.07 -21.01
N LYS A 344 -28.02 -1.00 -21.61
CA LYS A 344 -29.41 -0.50 -21.43
C LYS A 344 -29.71 0.06 -20.04
N THR A 345 -28.87 0.94 -19.56
CA THR A 345 -29.12 1.71 -18.33
C THR A 345 -29.67 3.09 -18.60
N THR A 346 -30.13 3.79 -17.56
CA THR A 346 -30.68 5.13 -17.64
C THR A 346 -29.81 6.13 -16.86
N PRO A 347 -29.86 7.44 -17.19
CA PRO A 347 -29.17 8.48 -16.43
C PRO A 347 -29.52 8.47 -14.93
N ARG A 348 -30.76 8.10 -14.62
CA ARG A 348 -31.26 7.98 -13.23
C ARG A 348 -30.59 6.83 -12.48
N ALA A 349 -30.42 5.67 -13.11
CA ALA A 349 -29.72 4.54 -12.49
C ALA A 349 -28.24 4.88 -12.25
N ALA A 350 -27.57 5.50 -13.22
CA ALA A 350 -26.21 5.97 -13.08
C ALA A 350 -26.07 7.02 -11.97
N ALA A 351 -27.01 7.97 -11.86
CA ALA A 351 -27.03 8.97 -10.78
C ALA A 351 -27.22 8.33 -9.40
N ARG A 352 -28.11 7.33 -9.28
CA ARG A 352 -28.31 6.57 -8.01
C ARG A 352 -27.05 5.80 -7.61
N SER A 353 -26.42 5.12 -8.56
CA SER A 353 -25.16 4.41 -8.29
C SER A 353 -24.08 5.37 -7.75
N ARG A 354 -23.90 6.53 -8.36
CA ARG A 354 -22.98 7.57 -7.86
C ARG A 354 -23.32 8.06 -6.47
N ALA A 355 -24.61 8.29 -6.19
CA ALA A 355 -25.06 8.71 -4.86
C ALA A 355 -24.78 7.66 -3.80
N ILE A 356 -25.06 6.38 -4.07
CA ILE A 356 -24.75 5.27 -3.16
C ILE A 356 -23.25 5.20 -2.88
N SER A 357 -22.41 5.35 -3.91
CA SER A 357 -20.96 5.34 -3.77
C SER A 357 -20.45 6.46 -2.87
N LEU A 358 -20.97 7.68 -3.04
CA LEU A 358 -20.63 8.83 -2.20
C LEU A 358 -21.10 8.67 -0.75
N ILE A 359 -22.32 8.14 -0.56
CA ILE A 359 -22.84 7.85 0.78
C ILE A 359 -21.97 6.80 1.47
N PHE A 360 -21.59 5.73 0.76
CA PHE A 360 -20.72 4.69 1.30
C PHE A 360 -19.37 5.25 1.73
N ASP A 361 -18.71 6.03 0.87
CA ASP A 361 -17.42 6.64 1.17
C ASP A 361 -17.53 7.62 2.36
N PHE A 362 -18.58 8.45 2.40
CA PHE A 362 -18.82 9.36 3.51
C PHE A 362 -19.05 8.63 4.83
N VAL A 363 -19.80 7.51 4.82
CA VAL A 363 -19.99 6.66 6.00
C VAL A 363 -18.68 6.07 6.48
N CYS A 364 -17.82 5.62 5.58
CA CYS A 364 -16.47 5.14 5.92
C CYS A 364 -15.61 6.25 6.52
N LEU A 365 -15.63 7.45 5.94
CA LEU A 365 -14.88 8.60 6.45
C LEU A 365 -15.37 9.03 7.83
N LEU A 366 -16.70 9.08 8.03
CA LEU A 366 -17.31 9.33 9.33
C LEU A 366 -16.94 8.24 10.35
N GLY A 367 -16.92 6.98 9.90
CA GLY A 367 -16.45 5.85 10.70
C GLY A 367 -15.03 6.07 11.20
N VAL A 368 -14.11 6.46 10.33
CA VAL A 368 -12.73 6.81 10.72
C VAL A 368 -12.71 7.97 11.71
N ALA A 369 -13.45 9.05 11.42
CA ALA A 369 -13.50 10.23 12.27
C ALA A 369 -14.00 9.95 13.70
N VAL A 370 -14.94 9.01 13.86
CA VAL A 370 -15.56 8.69 15.14
C VAL A 370 -14.90 7.50 15.83
N LEU A 371 -14.70 6.38 15.10
CA LEU A 371 -14.24 5.13 15.71
C LEU A 371 -12.76 5.17 16.08
N VAL A 372 -11.92 5.88 15.31
CA VAL A 372 -10.50 5.97 15.63
C VAL A 372 -10.26 6.63 17.00
N PRO A 373 -10.80 7.82 17.30
CA PRO A 373 -10.65 8.42 18.64
C PRO A 373 -11.23 7.57 19.77
N LEU A 374 -12.31 6.83 19.50
CA LEU A 374 -13.05 6.03 20.50
C LEU A 374 -12.50 4.60 20.64
N ALA A 375 -11.61 4.14 19.75
CA ALA A 375 -11.13 2.76 19.74
C ALA A 375 -10.61 2.25 21.09
N PRO A 376 -9.89 3.03 21.94
CA PRO A 376 -9.42 2.54 23.24
C PRO A 376 -10.55 2.19 24.23
N LEU A 377 -11.80 2.61 23.97
CA LEU A 377 -12.96 2.21 24.79
C LEU A 377 -13.38 0.77 24.53
N PHE A 378 -13.22 0.29 23.28
CA PHE A 378 -13.75 -0.97 22.81
C PHE A 378 -12.65 -2.04 22.70
N GLU A 379 -11.39 -1.65 22.51
CA GLU A 379 -10.29 -2.59 22.34
C GLU A 379 -9.69 -3.00 23.69
N LYS A 380 -9.45 -4.29 23.86
CA LYS A 380 -8.83 -4.86 25.09
C LYS A 380 -7.40 -4.37 25.29
N ASN A 381 -6.67 -4.20 24.19
CA ASN A 381 -5.30 -3.68 24.15
C ASN A 381 -5.30 -2.30 23.52
N LEU A 382 -4.30 -1.48 23.89
CA LEU A 382 -4.13 -0.17 23.28
C LEU A 382 -3.86 -0.31 21.77
N PRO A 383 -4.72 0.30 20.91
CA PRO A 383 -4.45 0.28 19.47
C PRO A 383 -3.12 0.97 19.14
N ARG A 384 -2.38 0.46 18.15
CA ARG A 384 -1.06 1.00 17.78
C ARG A 384 -1.10 2.49 17.44
N TYR A 385 -2.16 2.95 16.79
CA TYR A 385 -2.33 4.37 16.47
C TYR A 385 -2.70 5.24 17.68
N HIS A 386 -2.81 4.66 18.87
CA HIS A 386 -2.90 5.36 20.16
C HIS A 386 -1.64 5.20 21.01
N PHE A 387 -0.63 4.52 20.50
CA PHE A 387 0.66 4.36 21.17
C PHE A 387 1.32 5.74 21.42
N PRO A 388 1.91 5.99 22.60
CA PRO A 388 2.54 7.27 22.94
C PRO A 388 3.93 7.41 22.31
N GLY A 389 4.01 7.38 20.98
CA GLY A 389 5.29 7.36 20.26
C GLY A 389 6.16 8.59 20.50
N LYS A 390 5.54 9.77 20.62
CA LYS A 390 6.27 11.03 20.92
C LYS A 390 6.86 11.04 22.31
N GLU A 391 6.13 10.53 23.28
CA GLU A 391 6.54 10.43 24.68
C GLU A 391 7.67 9.41 24.84
N VAL A 392 7.56 8.26 24.15
CA VAL A 392 8.62 7.24 24.13
C VAL A 392 9.88 7.78 23.45
N ALA A 393 9.76 8.52 22.37
CA ALA A 393 10.92 9.14 21.72
C ALA A 393 11.62 10.16 22.64
N ALA A 394 10.85 11.05 23.27
CA ALA A 394 11.40 12.02 24.20
C ALA A 394 12.10 11.36 25.40
N LEU A 395 11.52 10.28 25.95
CA LEU A 395 12.12 9.48 27.01
C LEU A 395 13.43 8.83 26.54
N ALA A 396 13.45 8.20 25.39
CA ALA A 396 14.64 7.55 24.85
C ALA A 396 15.78 8.55 24.63
N GLU A 397 15.49 9.71 24.03
CA GLU A 397 16.48 10.76 23.84
C GLU A 397 16.97 11.36 25.18
N SER A 398 16.10 11.54 26.19
CA SER A 398 16.53 12.01 27.49
C SER A 398 17.52 11.03 28.14
N VAL A 399 17.26 9.74 28.11
CA VAL A 399 18.16 8.69 28.60
C VAL A 399 19.52 8.73 27.90
N TRP A 400 19.52 8.93 26.57
CA TRP A 400 20.79 9.07 25.84
C TRP A 400 21.55 10.34 26.21
N HIS A 401 20.88 11.48 26.28
CA HIS A 401 21.49 12.78 26.54
C HIS A 401 21.88 13.00 28.00
N GLU A 402 21.44 12.18 28.93
CA GLU A 402 21.99 12.15 30.30
C GLU A 402 23.45 11.71 30.31
N GLU A 403 23.90 10.90 29.36
CA GLU A 403 25.26 10.38 29.29
C GLU A 403 26.08 10.95 28.13
N TYR A 404 25.43 11.33 27.02
CA TYR A 404 26.12 11.75 25.79
C TYR A 404 25.57 13.08 25.27
N SER A 405 26.48 14.02 25.01
CA SER A 405 26.13 15.33 24.42
C SER A 405 25.92 15.32 22.92
N ARG A 406 26.16 14.18 22.26
CA ARG A 406 25.98 13.98 20.82
C ARG A 406 24.60 13.40 20.50
N PRO A 407 24.10 13.60 19.26
CA PRO A 407 22.84 13.00 18.83
C PRO A 407 22.83 11.47 19.00
N LEU A 408 21.67 10.89 19.31
CA LEU A 408 21.46 9.45 19.37
C LEU A 408 21.63 8.83 17.96
N PRO A 409 22.67 8.00 17.71
CA PRO A 409 22.94 7.54 16.35
C PRO A 409 22.05 6.39 15.95
N TRP A 410 21.85 5.41 16.84
CA TRP A 410 21.14 4.18 16.53
C TRP A 410 20.09 3.82 17.57
N VAL A 411 18.97 3.30 17.09
CA VAL A 411 17.95 2.66 17.93
C VAL A 411 17.65 1.28 17.41
N MET A 412 17.50 0.35 18.36
CA MET A 412 17.10 -1.02 18.13
C MET A 412 15.87 -1.32 18.99
N GLY A 413 15.10 -2.33 18.64
CA GLY A 413 13.94 -2.71 19.42
C GLY A 413 13.66 -4.20 19.38
N GLU A 414 12.80 -4.64 20.31
CA GLU A 414 12.33 -6.01 20.31
C GLU A 414 11.69 -6.38 18.97
N PRO A 415 11.95 -7.59 18.47
CA PRO A 415 11.34 -8.06 17.23
C PRO A 415 9.85 -8.33 17.44
N TRP A 416 9.07 -8.08 16.38
CA TRP A 416 7.65 -8.43 16.36
C TRP A 416 7.39 -9.95 16.35
N THR A 417 8.31 -10.74 15.79
CA THR A 417 8.18 -12.19 15.66
C THR A 417 8.95 -12.92 16.76
N ARG A 418 8.31 -13.95 17.33
CA ARG A 418 8.98 -14.81 18.33
C ARG A 418 10.18 -15.51 17.72
N GLY A 419 11.31 -15.49 18.40
CA GLY A 419 12.51 -16.24 18.03
C GLY A 419 13.60 -15.46 17.30
N ALA A 420 13.32 -14.24 16.83
CA ALA A 420 14.34 -13.32 16.33
C ALA A 420 14.72 -12.34 17.44
N LEU A 421 16.00 -12.01 17.58
CA LEU A 421 16.45 -11.08 18.62
C LEU A 421 16.24 -9.62 18.22
N TYR A 422 16.47 -9.27 16.96
CA TYR A 422 16.35 -7.95 16.39
C TYR A 422 16.09 -7.96 14.87
N ASP A 423 15.67 -9.07 14.33
CA ASP A 423 15.48 -9.29 12.90
C ASP A 423 14.00 -9.22 12.50
N ALA A 424 13.29 -8.21 12.99
CA ALA A 424 11.91 -7.91 12.57
C ALA A 424 11.56 -6.47 12.92
N TRP A 425 10.55 -5.92 12.29
CA TRP A 425 10.10 -4.54 12.34
C TRP A 425 10.00 -3.97 13.76
N PRO A 426 11.00 -3.21 14.24
CA PRO A 426 11.05 -2.75 15.61
C PRO A 426 10.10 -1.57 15.82
N TRP A 427 8.92 -1.85 16.36
CA TRP A 427 7.88 -0.86 16.59
C TRP A 427 8.34 0.30 17.48
N LEU A 428 8.97 -0.02 18.62
CA LEU A 428 9.44 0.98 19.57
C LEU A 428 10.55 1.84 18.97
N ALA A 429 11.57 1.20 18.41
CA ALA A 429 12.69 1.92 17.78
C ALA A 429 12.22 2.76 16.58
N GLY A 430 11.29 2.27 15.79
CA GLY A 430 10.70 3.03 14.69
C GLY A 430 9.97 4.29 15.16
N ASN A 431 9.27 4.25 16.30
CA ASN A 431 8.65 5.43 16.88
C ASN A 431 9.69 6.44 17.42
N VAL A 432 10.81 5.96 18.00
CA VAL A 432 11.90 6.84 18.44
C VAL A 432 12.54 7.53 17.23
N SER A 433 12.85 6.79 16.18
CA SER A 433 13.37 7.34 14.92
C SER A 433 12.45 8.39 14.31
N LEU A 434 11.13 8.11 14.31
CA LEU A 434 10.12 8.97 13.68
C LEU A 434 9.90 10.28 14.43
N TYR A 435 9.80 10.23 15.76
CA TYR A 435 9.42 11.38 16.59
C TYR A 435 10.57 12.04 17.31
N GLY A 436 11.73 11.39 17.41
CA GLY A 436 12.93 11.92 18.01
C GLY A 436 13.50 13.11 17.21
N ARG A 437 14.11 14.06 17.92
CA ARG A 437 14.80 15.22 17.33
C ARG A 437 16.08 14.81 16.63
N ASP A 438 16.76 13.81 17.21
CA ASP A 438 18.02 13.25 16.68
C ASP A 438 17.82 12.44 15.41
N ARG A 439 16.57 12.01 15.12
CA ARG A 439 16.25 11.16 13.98
C ARG A 439 17.14 9.91 13.91
N ALA A 440 17.31 9.27 15.06
CA ALA A 440 18.16 8.09 15.20
C ALA A 440 17.84 7.04 14.12
N ARG A 441 18.89 6.44 13.57
CA ARG A 441 18.74 5.38 12.56
C ARG A 441 18.25 4.09 13.21
N VAL A 442 17.38 3.36 12.54
CA VAL A 442 16.88 2.09 13.06
C VAL A 442 17.72 0.94 12.52
N TYR A 443 18.28 0.12 13.42
CA TYR A 443 18.87 -1.15 13.04
C TYR A 443 17.92 -2.29 13.41
N SER A 444 17.38 -2.98 12.41
CA SER A 444 16.43 -4.09 12.54
C SER A 444 17.03 -5.44 12.10
N GLY A 445 18.35 -5.57 12.19
CA GLY A 445 19.08 -6.77 11.86
C GLY A 445 19.56 -6.84 10.40
N PRO A 446 20.43 -7.81 10.10
CA PRO A 446 21.08 -7.92 8.79
C PRO A 446 20.10 -8.22 7.65
N SER A 447 18.98 -8.88 7.95
CA SER A 447 17.96 -9.20 6.93
C SER A 447 17.01 -8.04 6.62
N HIS A 448 17.02 -6.95 7.42
CA HIS A 448 16.07 -5.85 7.25
C HIS A 448 16.74 -4.51 6.99
N SER A 449 17.96 -4.30 7.50
CA SER A 449 18.70 -3.03 7.40
C SER A 449 19.81 -3.13 6.36
N SER A 450 19.52 -2.73 5.13
CA SER A 450 20.54 -2.61 4.07
C SER A 450 21.47 -1.42 4.25
N TRP A 451 21.18 -0.55 5.21
CA TRP A 451 21.83 0.75 5.44
C TRP A 451 22.76 0.77 6.67
N GLY A 452 22.86 -0.33 7.40
CA GLY A 452 23.67 -0.39 8.61
C GLY A 452 24.07 -1.80 9.00
N SER A 453 25.04 -1.89 9.90
CA SER A 453 25.52 -3.17 10.44
C SER A 453 25.61 -3.15 11.96
N ILE A 454 25.64 -4.33 12.58
CA ILE A 454 25.83 -4.48 14.02
C ILE A 454 27.14 -3.85 14.50
N ASP A 455 28.20 -3.92 13.67
CA ASP A 455 29.48 -3.33 14.00
C ASP A 455 29.46 -1.80 13.97
N GLN A 456 28.60 -1.19 13.14
CA GLN A 456 28.37 0.25 13.20
C GLN A 456 27.65 0.64 14.50
N VAL A 457 26.62 -0.14 14.91
CA VAL A 457 25.94 0.09 16.18
C VAL A 457 26.91 -0.04 17.37
N ARG A 458 27.82 -1.03 17.35
CA ARG A 458 28.85 -1.19 18.38
C ARG A 458 29.79 0.02 18.44
N ARG A 459 30.29 0.45 17.29
CA ARG A 459 31.23 1.60 17.24
C ARG A 459 30.60 2.91 17.66
N GLU A 460 29.38 3.17 17.20
CA GLU A 460 28.70 4.46 17.39
C GLU A 460 27.84 4.51 18.66
N GLY A 461 27.45 3.36 19.17
CA GLY A 461 26.53 3.24 20.28
C GLY A 461 25.07 3.44 19.90
N GLY A 462 24.17 3.30 20.86
CA GLY A 462 22.73 3.45 20.63
C GLY A 462 21.87 3.02 21.81
N LEU A 463 20.58 2.90 21.56
CA LEU A 463 19.61 2.39 22.53
C LEU A 463 18.91 1.14 22.01
N PHE A 464 18.61 0.23 22.93
CA PHE A 464 17.71 -0.88 22.69
C PHE A 464 16.43 -0.70 23.52
N LEU A 465 15.26 -0.81 22.89
CA LEU A 465 13.95 -0.64 23.52
C LEU A 465 13.11 -1.90 23.42
N TRP A 466 12.37 -2.24 24.48
CA TRP A 466 11.43 -3.34 24.50
C TRP A 466 10.20 -3.03 25.35
N THR A 467 9.13 -3.82 25.18
CA THR A 467 7.97 -3.76 26.07
C THR A 467 8.30 -4.50 27.36
N ALA A 468 8.49 -3.78 28.46
CA ALA A 468 8.92 -4.39 29.72
C ALA A 468 7.89 -5.37 30.28
N GLY A 469 8.35 -6.53 30.75
CA GLY A 469 7.50 -7.61 31.26
C GLY A 469 8.28 -8.84 31.71
N GLU A 470 7.58 -9.97 31.90
CA GLU A 470 8.13 -11.19 32.49
C GLU A 470 9.28 -11.88 31.70
N ARG A 471 9.54 -11.47 30.46
CA ARG A 471 10.54 -12.09 29.55
C ARG A 471 11.85 -11.30 29.40
N ASP A 472 12.03 -10.28 30.20
CA ASP A 472 13.17 -9.36 30.05
C ASP A 472 14.53 -10.06 30.15
N GLY A 473 14.65 -11.08 31.02
CA GLY A 473 15.89 -11.80 31.27
C GLY A 473 16.43 -12.59 30.07
N GLU A 474 15.61 -13.44 29.45
CA GLU A 474 16.05 -14.32 28.36
C GLU A 474 16.55 -13.54 27.13
N PHE A 475 15.87 -12.46 26.85
CA PHE A 475 16.12 -11.61 25.72
C PHE A 475 17.35 -10.68 25.95
N LEU A 476 17.50 -10.11 27.14
CA LEU A 476 18.65 -9.27 27.48
C LEU A 476 19.96 -10.07 27.52
N ASP A 477 19.93 -11.33 27.96
CA ASP A 477 21.11 -12.21 27.97
C ASP A 477 21.55 -12.59 26.55
N ALA A 478 20.61 -12.75 25.63
CA ALA A 478 20.94 -12.95 24.23
C ALA A 478 21.54 -11.68 23.61
N LEU A 479 21.01 -10.50 23.94
CA LEU A 479 21.52 -9.23 23.45
C LEU A 479 22.92 -8.90 23.98
N ARG A 480 23.25 -9.27 25.24
CA ARG A 480 24.59 -9.13 25.83
C ARG A 480 25.67 -9.91 25.10
N ARG A 481 25.31 -11.01 24.40
CA ARG A 481 26.28 -11.72 23.55
C ARG A 481 26.76 -10.88 22.39
N ASP A 482 25.86 -10.10 21.82
CA ASP A 482 26.19 -9.20 20.69
C ASP A 482 26.75 -7.86 21.16
N PHE A 483 26.33 -7.39 22.34
CA PHE A 483 26.74 -6.13 22.96
C PHE A 483 27.18 -6.38 24.41
N PRO A 484 28.44 -6.82 24.65
CA PRO A 484 28.91 -7.16 26.00
C PRO A 484 28.85 -5.99 27.00
N ALA A 485 29.04 -4.74 26.52
CA ALA A 485 28.98 -3.52 27.34
C ALA A 485 27.55 -2.96 27.52
N LEU A 486 26.51 -3.66 27.03
CA LEU A 486 25.13 -3.22 27.17
C LEU A 486 24.75 -3.04 28.64
N ARG A 487 24.21 -1.87 28.97
CA ARG A 487 23.70 -1.53 30.30
C ARG A 487 22.19 -1.35 30.27
N VAL A 488 21.50 -2.09 31.12
CA VAL A 488 20.06 -1.90 31.34
C VAL A 488 19.90 -0.62 32.18
N VAL A 489 19.23 0.38 31.63
CA VAL A 489 18.98 1.65 32.34
C VAL A 489 17.77 1.48 33.26
N GLY A 490 16.69 0.89 32.76
CA GLY A 490 15.51 0.62 33.56
C GLY A 490 14.25 0.37 32.75
N ALA A 491 13.15 0.14 33.46
CA ALA A 491 11.82 0.08 32.91
C ALA A 491 11.02 1.34 33.31
N TYR A 492 10.41 1.96 32.35
CA TYR A 492 9.64 3.19 32.49
C TYR A 492 8.18 2.94 32.15
N THR A 493 7.30 3.74 32.73
CA THR A 493 5.86 3.67 32.42
C THR A 493 5.47 4.94 31.66
N VAL A 494 5.05 4.79 30.42
CA VAL A 494 4.67 5.91 29.55
C VAL A 494 3.15 5.95 29.39
N ARG A 495 2.56 7.09 29.76
CA ARG A 495 1.11 7.29 29.69
C ARG A 495 0.70 7.79 28.31
N PRO A 496 -0.26 7.11 27.63
CA PRO A 496 -0.83 7.62 26.39
C PRO A 496 -1.62 8.91 26.60
N LYS A 497 -1.54 9.84 25.66
CA LYS A 497 -2.34 11.09 25.71
C LYS A 497 -3.83 10.90 25.46
N SER A 498 -4.23 9.76 24.93
CA SER A 498 -5.64 9.48 24.68
C SER A 498 -6.43 9.48 26.00
N ARG A 499 -7.49 10.29 26.08
CA ARG A 499 -8.38 10.36 27.25
C ARG A 499 -9.04 9.01 27.59
N PHE A 500 -9.12 8.11 26.62
CA PHE A 500 -9.77 6.82 26.72
C PHE A 500 -8.79 5.65 26.91
N ALA A 501 -7.47 5.92 26.91
CA ALA A 501 -6.47 4.89 27.19
C ALA A 501 -6.53 4.47 28.66
N LYS A 502 -6.78 3.19 28.89
CA LYS A 502 -6.95 2.59 30.23
C LYS A 502 -5.64 2.04 30.81
N LYS A 503 -4.61 1.88 29.99
CA LYS A 503 -3.35 1.25 30.37
C LYS A 503 -2.17 2.10 29.94
N ASP A 504 -1.21 2.20 30.83
CA ASP A 504 0.10 2.74 30.54
C ASP A 504 0.94 1.72 29.75
N VAL A 505 1.95 2.21 29.05
CA VAL A 505 2.84 1.38 28.24
C VAL A 505 4.16 1.21 29.00
N PRO A 506 4.52 -0.01 29.40
CA PRO A 506 5.82 -0.27 30.01
C PRO A 506 6.89 -0.34 28.94
N VAL A 507 7.94 0.47 29.05
CA VAL A 507 9.05 0.54 28.10
C VAL A 507 10.36 0.30 28.86
N GLY A 508 11.06 -0.78 28.50
CA GLY A 508 12.42 -1.03 28.95
C GLY A 508 13.42 -0.34 28.02
N ILE A 509 14.50 0.20 28.58
CA ILE A 509 15.58 0.85 27.85
C ILE A 509 16.92 0.29 28.31
N ALA A 510 17.75 -0.13 27.35
CA ALA A 510 19.14 -0.45 27.54
C ALA A 510 20.02 0.44 26.66
N LEU A 511 21.14 0.85 27.19
CA LEU A 511 22.15 1.67 26.53
C LEU A 511 23.24 0.76 25.99
N ILE A 512 23.59 0.98 24.73
CA ILE A 512 24.75 0.38 24.05
C ILE A 512 25.82 1.45 23.99
N PRO A 513 26.86 1.40 24.87
CA PRO A 513 27.95 2.36 24.85
C PRO A 513 28.76 2.27 23.56
N PRO A 514 29.31 3.37 23.04
CA PRO A 514 30.25 3.32 21.92
C PRO A 514 31.56 2.64 22.33
N GLU A 515 32.15 1.86 21.42
CA GLU A 515 33.45 1.17 21.66
C GLU A 515 34.59 2.14 22.07
N SER A 516 34.53 3.41 21.65
CA SER A 516 35.53 4.42 22.04
C SER A 516 35.56 4.75 23.54
N ASP A 517 34.43 4.57 24.24
CA ASP A 517 34.29 4.87 25.65
C ASP A 517 34.64 3.66 26.53
N GLU A 518 34.54 2.43 26.00
CA GLU A 518 35.07 1.24 26.68
C GLU A 518 36.57 1.33 26.94
N LYS A 519 37.32 1.84 25.96
CA LYS A 519 38.78 2.04 26.09
C LYS A 519 39.19 3.10 27.14
N LYS A 520 38.29 4.06 27.42
CA LYS A 520 38.53 5.07 28.46
C LYS A 520 38.25 4.56 29.88
N ASN A 521 37.27 3.66 30.02
CA ASN A 521 36.87 3.08 31.31
C ASN A 521 37.67 1.83 31.70
N SER A 522 38.43 1.24 30.75
CA SER A 522 39.32 0.09 30.97
C SER A 522 40.79 0.46 31.15
N ALA A 523 41.16 1.75 31.14
CA ALA A 523 42.50 2.20 31.52
C ALA A 523 42.62 2.24 33.05
N PRO A 524 43.60 1.54 33.65
CA PRO A 524 43.76 1.40 35.08
C PRO A 524 44.08 2.72 35.78
#